data_22473d816c24cded846aeae4821e5e95
#
_entry.id   22473d816c24cded846aeae4821e5e95
#
_cell.length_a   1.000
_cell.length_b   1.000
_cell.length_c   1.000
_cell.angle_alpha   90.00
_cell.angle_beta   90.00
_cell.angle_gamma   90.00
#
_symmetry.space_group_name_H-M   'P 1'
#
loop_
_entity.id
_entity.type
_entity.pdbx_description
1 polymer ?
#
loop_
_entity_poly.entity_id
_entity_poly.type
_entity_poly.pdbx_seq_one_letter_code
_entity_poly.pdbx_strand_id
1 'polypeptide(L)'
;MVFVQSIPYTTDADTKAKSDYPRFPIETVVDGSGDCEDHAFLLAAVSHALGYDTILLNYPTHVAVGIAGDPSVRGSYYEWRGKNFYFIETTSTGWKLGELPEKYHGVNAKVIELIPRPVYFCTWSYPSWRDYIPLTVAVENRGSVSAEEVVVHAGCDAGNNMVWNQVKSASFAIPVDKKATVQISLIPPKGQHTRLVVWVTSGNTTVSQSFGDNWFDTSP
;
A
#
# COMPACT_ATOMS: atom_id res chain seq x y z
N MET A 1 -9.16 -20.38 -4.81
CA MET A 1 -10.09 -20.44 -3.67
C MET A 1 -9.66 -21.49 -2.64
N VAL A 2 -9.70 -22.79 -2.93
CA VAL A 2 -9.39 -23.89 -1.96
C VAL A 2 -8.04 -23.71 -1.27
N PHE A 3 -6.99 -23.32 -1.98
CA PHE A 3 -5.67 -23.03 -1.39
C PHE A 3 -5.74 -21.96 -0.29
N VAL A 4 -6.37 -20.83 -0.56
CA VAL A 4 -6.47 -19.74 0.45
C VAL A 4 -7.31 -20.18 1.63
N GLN A 5 -8.43 -20.84 1.40
CA GLN A 5 -9.29 -21.40 2.45
C GLN A 5 -8.60 -22.46 3.33
N SER A 6 -7.51 -23.07 2.86
CA SER A 6 -6.75 -24.05 3.64
C SER A 6 -5.67 -23.43 4.54
N ILE A 7 -5.40 -22.14 4.39
CA ILE A 7 -4.48 -21.41 5.27
C ILE A 7 -5.12 -21.26 6.66
N PRO A 8 -4.42 -21.58 7.74
CA PRO A 8 -4.92 -21.41 9.11
C PRO A 8 -5.32 -19.98 9.43
N TYR A 9 -6.49 -19.80 10.02
CA TYR A 9 -6.92 -18.50 10.55
C TYR A 9 -6.20 -18.20 11.87
N THR A 10 -5.59 -17.04 11.98
CA THR A 10 -4.92 -16.55 13.19
C THR A 10 -5.12 -15.06 13.30
N THR A 11 -5.25 -14.55 14.53
CA THR A 11 -5.35 -13.10 14.74
C THR A 11 -3.97 -12.44 14.72
N ASP A 12 -3.92 -11.16 14.40
CA ASP A 12 -2.68 -10.38 14.45
C ASP A 12 -2.12 -10.24 15.85
N ALA A 13 -2.98 -10.22 16.85
CA ALA A 13 -2.57 -10.23 18.24
C ALA A 13 -1.73 -11.47 18.59
N ASP A 14 -2.08 -12.62 18.03
CA ASP A 14 -1.39 -13.89 18.28
C ASP A 14 -0.07 -14.01 17.51
N THR A 15 0.00 -13.43 16.31
CA THR A 15 1.14 -13.67 15.39
C THR A 15 2.07 -12.47 15.24
N LYS A 16 1.59 -11.25 15.40
CA LYS A 16 2.36 -10.00 15.20
C LYS A 16 2.46 -9.13 16.46
N ALA A 17 1.80 -9.52 17.56
CA ALA A 17 1.69 -8.72 18.80
C ALA A 17 1.14 -7.30 18.51
N LYS A 18 0.24 -7.19 17.54
CA LYS A 18 -0.45 -5.96 17.14
C LYS A 18 -1.95 -6.20 17.13
N SER A 19 -2.73 -5.14 17.33
CA SER A 19 -4.20 -5.24 17.26
C SER A 19 -4.73 -5.40 15.83
N ASP A 20 -3.95 -4.92 14.85
CA ASP A 20 -4.29 -4.92 13.43
C ASP A 20 -2.99 -4.74 12.63
N TYR A 21 -2.71 -5.66 11.72
CA TYR A 21 -1.53 -5.67 10.85
C TYR A 21 -1.88 -6.33 9.51
N PRO A 22 -2.52 -5.60 8.60
CA PRO A 22 -2.86 -6.14 7.28
C PRO A 22 -1.60 -6.59 6.54
N ARG A 23 -1.51 -7.89 6.24
CA ARG A 23 -0.37 -8.49 5.54
C ARG A 23 -0.46 -8.25 4.04
N PHE A 24 0.69 -8.04 3.42
CA PHE A 24 0.77 -8.23 1.98
C PHE A 24 0.49 -9.71 1.63
N PRO A 25 -0.10 -10.00 0.44
CA PRO A 25 -0.40 -11.38 0.02
C PRO A 25 0.77 -12.34 0.16
N ILE A 26 2.00 -11.89 -0.13
CA ILE A 26 3.21 -12.72 0.01
C ILE A 26 3.54 -13.00 1.48
N GLU A 27 3.28 -12.09 2.40
CA GLU A 27 3.49 -12.30 3.83
C GLU A 27 2.55 -13.38 4.36
N THR A 28 1.27 -13.37 3.95
CA THR A 28 0.29 -14.40 4.30
C THR A 28 0.75 -15.78 3.83
N VAL A 29 1.35 -15.87 2.64
CA VAL A 29 1.90 -17.13 2.12
C VAL A 29 3.13 -17.59 2.92
N VAL A 30 4.04 -16.67 3.25
CA VAL A 30 5.29 -16.98 3.98
C VAL A 30 5.00 -17.31 5.44
N ASP A 31 4.12 -16.55 6.10
CA ASP A 31 3.72 -16.81 7.49
C ASP A 31 2.85 -18.08 7.61
N GLY A 32 2.20 -18.49 6.51
CA GLY A 32 1.33 -19.67 6.48
C GLY A 32 0.07 -19.52 7.33
N SER A 33 -0.32 -18.30 7.68
CA SER A 33 -1.50 -17.98 8.48
C SER A 33 -1.87 -16.51 8.32
N GLY A 34 -3.09 -16.15 8.71
CA GLY A 34 -3.59 -14.78 8.68
C GLY A 34 -5.03 -14.68 9.16
N ASP A 35 -5.56 -13.48 9.23
CA ASP A 35 -6.96 -13.24 9.55
C ASP A 35 -7.84 -12.99 8.30
N CYS A 36 -9.01 -12.36 8.45
CA CYS A 36 -9.96 -12.27 7.36
C CYS A 36 -9.48 -11.41 6.20
N GLU A 37 -8.88 -10.26 6.48
CA GLU A 37 -8.35 -9.37 5.44
C GLU A 37 -7.13 -9.96 4.75
N ASP A 38 -6.25 -10.66 5.47
CA ASP A 38 -5.07 -11.30 4.91
C ASP A 38 -5.45 -12.37 3.88
N HIS A 39 -6.41 -13.22 4.24
CA HIS A 39 -6.96 -14.23 3.33
C HIS A 39 -7.67 -13.59 2.13
N ALA A 40 -8.45 -12.53 2.38
CA ALA A 40 -9.15 -11.82 1.32
C ALA A 40 -8.18 -11.12 0.36
N PHE A 41 -7.14 -10.46 0.86
CA PHE A 41 -6.12 -9.81 0.03
C PHE A 41 -5.34 -10.82 -0.80
N LEU A 42 -4.97 -11.97 -0.22
CA LEU A 42 -4.29 -13.03 -0.96
C LEU A 42 -5.17 -13.59 -2.08
N LEU A 43 -6.44 -13.93 -1.79
CA LEU A 43 -7.36 -14.43 -2.82
C LEU A 43 -7.60 -13.39 -3.91
N ALA A 44 -7.80 -12.13 -3.52
CA ALA A 44 -8.03 -11.04 -4.46
C ALA A 44 -6.83 -10.81 -5.39
N ALA A 45 -5.61 -10.83 -4.85
CA ALA A 45 -4.39 -10.68 -5.63
C ALA A 45 -4.20 -11.84 -6.63
N VAL A 46 -4.39 -13.08 -6.19
CA VAL A 46 -4.29 -14.27 -7.06
C VAL A 46 -5.36 -14.24 -8.15
N SER A 47 -6.61 -13.94 -7.80
CA SER A 47 -7.71 -13.88 -8.77
C SER A 47 -7.49 -12.78 -9.80
N HIS A 48 -7.05 -11.61 -9.36
CA HIS A 48 -6.72 -10.50 -10.27
C HIS A 48 -5.55 -10.85 -11.22
N ALA A 49 -4.50 -11.49 -10.71
CA ALA A 49 -3.37 -11.94 -11.51
C ALA A 49 -3.77 -13.00 -12.55
N LEU A 50 -4.81 -13.78 -12.29
CA LEU A 50 -5.41 -14.74 -13.22
C LEU A 50 -6.38 -14.10 -14.22
N GLY A 51 -6.59 -12.79 -14.16
CA GLY A 51 -7.43 -12.03 -15.08
C GLY A 51 -8.91 -11.99 -14.68
N TYR A 52 -9.28 -12.38 -13.46
CA TYR A 52 -10.64 -12.22 -12.98
C TYR A 52 -10.90 -10.81 -12.47
N ASP A 53 -12.03 -10.21 -12.84
CA ASP A 53 -12.53 -9.01 -12.18
C ASP A 53 -12.90 -9.35 -10.73
N THR A 54 -12.26 -8.65 -9.81
CA THR A 54 -12.32 -8.95 -8.38
C THR A 54 -12.55 -7.68 -7.57
N ILE A 55 -13.35 -7.77 -6.54
CA ILE A 55 -13.59 -6.72 -5.54
C ILE A 55 -13.39 -7.28 -4.13
N LEU A 56 -13.12 -6.40 -3.17
CA LEU A 56 -13.24 -6.73 -1.76
C LEU A 56 -14.62 -6.31 -1.24
N LEU A 57 -15.17 -7.14 -0.37
CA LEU A 57 -16.44 -6.94 0.30
C LEU A 57 -16.16 -6.70 1.79
N ASN A 58 -16.15 -5.43 2.19
CA ASN A 58 -15.84 -5.05 3.56
C ASN A 58 -17.13 -4.92 4.38
N TYR A 59 -17.37 -5.90 5.25
CA TYR A 59 -18.41 -5.92 6.26
C TYR A 59 -17.94 -5.23 7.55
N PRO A 60 -18.81 -4.91 8.51
CA PRO A 60 -18.41 -4.27 9.76
C PRO A 60 -17.33 -5.01 10.56
N THR A 61 -17.27 -6.34 10.45
CA THR A 61 -16.36 -7.20 11.22
C THR A 61 -15.67 -8.27 10.38
N HIS A 62 -15.66 -8.13 9.05
CA HIS A 62 -15.12 -9.15 8.16
C HIS A 62 -14.80 -8.60 6.78
N VAL A 63 -13.78 -9.14 6.15
CA VAL A 63 -13.44 -8.88 4.76
C VAL A 63 -13.57 -10.17 3.97
N ALA A 64 -14.34 -10.11 2.88
CA ALA A 64 -14.52 -11.21 1.94
C ALA A 64 -14.17 -10.76 0.52
N VAL A 65 -14.24 -11.67 -0.44
CA VAL A 65 -13.94 -11.41 -1.84
C VAL A 65 -15.19 -11.57 -2.69
N GLY A 66 -15.36 -10.70 -3.69
CA GLY A 66 -16.31 -10.88 -4.78
C GLY A 66 -15.57 -11.11 -6.09
N ILE A 67 -15.91 -12.15 -6.84
CA ILE A 67 -15.36 -12.41 -8.17
C ILE A 67 -16.48 -12.32 -9.19
N ALA A 68 -16.24 -11.58 -10.29
CA ALA A 68 -17.22 -11.47 -11.36
C ALA A 68 -17.47 -12.82 -12.03
N GLY A 69 -18.72 -13.13 -12.21
CA GLY A 69 -19.15 -14.38 -12.84
C GLY A 69 -20.33 -14.19 -13.77
N ASP A 70 -20.60 -15.24 -14.57
CA ASP A 70 -21.77 -15.28 -15.45
C ASP A 70 -23.07 -15.28 -14.63
N PRO A 71 -24.15 -14.59 -15.08
CA PRO A 71 -25.43 -14.57 -14.38
C PRO A 71 -26.07 -15.94 -14.17
N SER A 72 -25.62 -16.99 -14.86
CA SER A 72 -26.08 -18.38 -14.64
C SER A 72 -25.49 -19.03 -13.39
N VAL A 73 -24.46 -18.44 -12.80
CA VAL A 73 -23.87 -18.92 -11.53
C VAL A 73 -24.91 -18.74 -10.42
N ARG A 74 -25.13 -19.80 -9.64
CA ARG A 74 -26.07 -19.76 -8.51
C ARG A 74 -25.35 -19.28 -7.25
N GLY A 75 -26.03 -18.47 -6.44
CA GLY A 75 -25.54 -18.02 -5.15
C GLY A 75 -25.68 -16.51 -4.93
N SER A 76 -25.17 -16.04 -3.80
CA SER A 76 -25.21 -14.63 -3.42
C SER A 76 -24.14 -13.84 -4.18
N TYR A 77 -24.53 -12.67 -4.67
CA TYR A 77 -23.64 -11.77 -5.39
C TYR A 77 -23.94 -10.31 -5.02
N TYR A 78 -22.96 -9.45 -5.31
CA TYR A 78 -23.08 -8.01 -5.27
C TYR A 78 -23.05 -7.47 -6.70
N GLU A 79 -24.06 -6.69 -7.07
CA GLU A 79 -24.02 -6.00 -8.35
C GLU A 79 -23.16 -4.74 -8.24
N TRP A 80 -22.13 -4.66 -9.07
CA TRP A 80 -21.23 -3.50 -9.11
C TRP A 80 -20.82 -3.20 -10.55
N ARG A 81 -21.06 -1.96 -10.99
CA ARG A 81 -20.75 -1.51 -12.37
C ARG A 81 -21.32 -2.43 -13.46
N GLY A 82 -22.54 -2.93 -13.25
CA GLY A 82 -23.23 -3.80 -14.21
C GLY A 82 -22.70 -5.24 -14.30
N LYS A 83 -21.90 -5.68 -13.32
CA LYS A 83 -21.41 -7.06 -13.19
C LYS A 83 -21.86 -7.67 -11.86
N ASN A 84 -22.10 -8.98 -11.87
CA ASN A 84 -22.40 -9.75 -10.67
C ASN A 84 -21.09 -10.29 -10.07
N PHE A 85 -20.74 -9.84 -8.88
CA PHE A 85 -19.57 -10.31 -8.12
C PHE A 85 -20.04 -11.30 -7.07
N TYR A 86 -19.77 -12.57 -7.31
CA TYR A 86 -20.19 -13.66 -6.42
C TYR A 86 -19.31 -13.71 -5.19
N PHE A 87 -19.96 -13.82 -4.02
CA PHE A 87 -19.30 -13.86 -2.73
C PHE A 87 -18.40 -15.08 -2.59
N ILE A 88 -17.26 -14.90 -1.95
CA ILE A 88 -16.34 -15.97 -1.55
C ILE A 88 -15.90 -15.76 -0.10
N GLU A 89 -16.22 -16.74 0.75
CA GLU A 89 -15.65 -16.86 2.08
C GLU A 89 -14.22 -17.40 1.98
N THR A 90 -13.28 -16.76 2.68
CA THR A 90 -11.84 -17.07 2.57
C THR A 90 -11.26 -17.70 3.84
N THR A 91 -11.92 -17.57 4.99
CA THR A 91 -11.36 -17.86 6.30
C THR A 91 -11.52 -19.31 6.77
N SER A 92 -12.23 -20.12 6.01
CA SER A 92 -12.39 -21.55 6.33
C SER A 92 -12.66 -22.38 5.09
N THR A 93 -12.36 -23.68 5.18
CA THR A 93 -12.53 -24.63 4.09
C THR A 93 -13.99 -25.00 3.84
N GLY A 94 -14.29 -25.42 2.61
CA GLY A 94 -15.58 -26.01 2.25
C GLY A 94 -16.60 -25.02 1.67
N TRP A 95 -16.42 -23.72 1.80
CA TRP A 95 -17.30 -22.73 1.19
C TRP A 95 -17.16 -22.70 -0.33
N LYS A 96 -18.31 -22.58 -0.99
CA LYS A 96 -18.39 -22.52 -2.45
C LYS A 96 -18.60 -21.08 -2.93
N LEU A 97 -18.34 -20.86 -4.21
CA LEU A 97 -18.64 -19.58 -4.86
C LEU A 97 -20.12 -19.22 -4.70
N GLY A 98 -20.42 -18.03 -4.24
CA GLY A 98 -21.79 -17.54 -3.99
C GLY A 98 -22.44 -18.05 -2.72
N GLU A 99 -21.74 -18.82 -1.89
CA GLU A 99 -22.25 -19.30 -0.61
C GLU A 99 -21.96 -18.24 0.48
N LEU A 100 -23.03 -17.54 0.91
CA LEU A 100 -22.95 -16.47 1.90
C LEU A 100 -23.28 -17.03 3.29
N PRO A 101 -22.39 -16.85 4.31
CA PRO A 101 -22.70 -17.23 5.68
C PRO A 101 -23.97 -16.53 6.21
N GLU A 102 -24.80 -17.26 6.97
CA GLU A 102 -26.09 -16.77 7.46
C GLU A 102 -26.00 -15.44 8.22
N LYS A 103 -24.92 -15.25 8.99
CA LYS A 103 -24.66 -14.02 9.74
C LYS A 103 -24.50 -12.75 8.88
N TYR A 104 -24.29 -12.90 7.58
CA TYR A 104 -24.17 -11.78 6.63
C TYR A 104 -25.41 -11.59 5.76
N HIS A 105 -26.44 -12.41 5.90
CA HIS A 105 -27.71 -12.21 5.20
C HIS A 105 -28.34 -10.89 5.66
N GLY A 106 -28.63 -10.02 4.70
CA GLY A 106 -29.20 -8.68 4.97
C GLY A 106 -28.18 -7.65 5.51
N VAL A 107 -26.91 -8.01 5.60
CA VAL A 107 -25.84 -7.06 5.97
C VAL A 107 -25.19 -6.51 4.69
N ASN A 108 -25.15 -5.18 4.56
CA ASN A 108 -24.50 -4.53 3.43
C ASN A 108 -22.98 -4.48 3.64
N ALA A 109 -22.22 -4.99 2.68
CA ALA A 109 -20.78 -4.77 2.60
C ALA A 109 -20.47 -3.49 1.81
N LYS A 110 -19.41 -2.78 2.21
CA LYS A 110 -18.82 -1.73 1.41
C LYS A 110 -17.96 -2.38 0.32
N VAL A 111 -18.26 -2.11 -0.94
CA VAL A 111 -17.45 -2.56 -2.07
C VAL A 111 -16.15 -1.74 -2.14
N ILE A 112 -15.02 -2.42 -2.23
CA ILE A 112 -13.70 -1.83 -2.47
C ILE A 112 -13.15 -2.42 -3.77
N GLU A 113 -12.92 -1.56 -4.75
CA GLU A 113 -12.35 -1.96 -6.04
C GLU A 113 -10.84 -2.14 -5.94
N LEU A 114 -10.34 -3.14 -6.65
CA LEU A 114 -8.90 -3.30 -6.90
C LEU A 114 -8.52 -2.38 -8.07
N ILE A 115 -8.07 -1.19 -7.73
CA ILE A 115 -7.64 -0.21 -8.74
C ILE A 115 -6.12 -0.32 -8.89
N PRO A 116 -5.61 -0.64 -10.10
CA PRO A 116 -4.18 -0.61 -10.36
C PRO A 116 -3.59 0.74 -9.97
N ARG A 117 -2.55 0.73 -9.13
CA ARG A 117 -1.87 1.94 -8.65
C ARG A 117 -0.37 1.70 -8.56
N PRO A 118 0.46 2.74 -8.75
CA PRO A 118 1.83 2.70 -8.28
C PRO A 118 1.84 2.66 -6.74
N VAL A 119 2.77 1.89 -6.18
CA VAL A 119 3.03 1.82 -4.72
C VAL A 119 4.47 2.20 -4.49
N TYR A 120 4.70 3.23 -3.70
CA TYR A 120 6.01 3.82 -3.53
C TYR A 120 6.69 3.33 -2.25
N PHE A 121 7.89 2.81 -2.40
CA PHE A 121 8.78 2.52 -1.30
C PHE A 121 10.00 3.43 -1.40
N CYS A 122 10.17 4.32 -0.41
CA CYS A 122 11.18 5.36 -0.45
C CYS A 122 12.20 5.16 0.67
N THR A 123 13.48 5.24 0.32
CA THR A 123 14.58 5.28 1.29
C THR A 123 15.54 6.38 0.90
N TRP A 124 16.23 6.96 1.86
CA TRP A 124 17.23 7.98 1.59
C TRP A 124 18.35 7.94 2.61
N SER A 125 19.49 8.47 2.20
CA SER A 125 20.68 8.56 3.01
C SER A 125 21.52 9.78 2.61
N TYR A 126 22.38 10.20 3.50
CA TYR A 126 23.37 11.23 3.25
C TYR A 126 24.66 10.92 4.03
N PRO A 127 25.84 11.21 3.47
CA PRO A 127 27.09 11.16 4.21
C PRO A 127 27.19 12.36 5.16
N SER A 128 28.26 12.40 5.97
CA SER A 128 28.59 13.60 6.76
C SER A 128 28.74 14.83 5.86
N TRP A 129 28.23 15.97 6.30
CA TRP A 129 28.15 17.21 5.54
C TRP A 129 28.91 18.38 6.24
N ARG A 130 29.20 19.42 5.46
CA ARG A 130 29.71 20.71 5.98
C ARG A 130 28.86 21.86 5.42
N ASP A 131 29.15 22.28 4.18
CA ASP A 131 28.48 23.43 3.55
C ASP A 131 27.24 23.06 2.74
N TYR A 132 27.11 21.79 2.34
CA TYR A 132 25.96 21.24 1.64
C TYR A 132 25.73 19.79 2.04
N ILE A 133 24.49 19.34 1.91
CA ILE A 133 24.07 17.98 2.25
C ILE A 133 23.76 17.23 0.95
N PRO A 134 24.63 16.31 0.51
CA PRO A 134 24.35 15.46 -0.63
C PRO A 134 23.40 14.35 -0.21
N LEU A 135 22.22 14.33 -0.79
CA LEU A 135 21.19 13.33 -0.52
C LEU A 135 21.11 12.31 -1.65
N THR A 136 21.10 11.05 -1.30
CA THR A 136 20.76 9.95 -2.22
C THR A 136 19.40 9.42 -1.82
N VAL A 137 18.42 9.57 -2.72
CA VAL A 137 17.04 9.12 -2.51
C VAL A 137 16.73 8.01 -3.50
N ALA A 138 16.28 6.89 -3.00
CA ALA A 138 15.85 5.75 -3.80
C ALA A 138 14.33 5.60 -3.70
N VAL A 139 13.66 5.58 -4.84
CA VAL A 139 12.21 5.38 -4.96
C VAL A 139 11.98 4.12 -5.77
N GLU A 140 11.28 3.16 -5.19
CA GLU A 140 10.90 1.90 -5.82
C GLU A 140 9.39 1.88 -6.05
N ASN A 141 8.96 1.46 -7.23
CA ASN A 141 7.55 1.22 -7.53
C ASN A 141 7.25 -0.27 -7.38
N ARG A 142 6.53 -0.63 -6.31
CA ARG A 142 6.04 -2.00 -6.03
C ARG A 142 4.56 -2.16 -6.38
N GLY A 143 4.00 -1.21 -7.12
CA GLY A 143 2.61 -1.24 -7.55
C GLY A 143 2.41 -2.02 -8.84
N SER A 144 1.20 -1.99 -9.33
CA SER A 144 0.75 -2.75 -10.52
C SER A 144 0.76 -1.95 -11.83
N VAL A 145 1.07 -0.66 -11.77
CA VAL A 145 1.22 0.21 -12.95
C VAL A 145 2.45 1.11 -12.79
N SER A 146 2.95 1.65 -13.90
CA SER A 146 4.02 2.64 -13.88
C SER A 146 3.67 3.85 -13.02
N ALA A 147 4.65 4.34 -12.28
CA ALA A 147 4.58 5.61 -11.57
C ALA A 147 5.05 6.72 -12.50
N GLU A 148 4.19 7.65 -12.80
CA GLU A 148 4.48 8.76 -13.71
C GLU A 148 4.66 10.07 -12.93
N GLU A 149 5.35 11.03 -13.54
CA GLU A 149 5.59 12.37 -12.99
C GLU A 149 6.13 12.35 -11.55
N VAL A 150 7.05 11.43 -11.27
CA VAL A 150 7.66 11.30 -9.94
C VAL A 150 8.71 12.40 -9.75
N VAL A 151 8.62 13.14 -8.65
CA VAL A 151 9.58 14.18 -8.27
C VAL A 151 10.00 13.94 -6.83
N VAL A 152 11.31 13.92 -6.61
CA VAL A 152 11.91 13.87 -5.27
C VAL A 152 12.17 15.30 -4.80
N HIS A 153 11.76 15.59 -3.59
CA HIS A 153 11.98 16.87 -2.93
C HIS A 153 12.75 16.66 -1.63
N ALA A 154 13.54 17.64 -1.24
CA ALA A 154 14.18 17.68 0.07
C ALA A 154 14.27 19.12 0.58
N GLY A 155 14.40 19.26 1.90
CA GLY A 155 14.57 20.54 2.57
C GLY A 155 14.87 20.37 4.05
N CYS A 156 14.92 21.49 4.75
CA CYS A 156 15.09 21.55 6.20
C CYS A 156 13.75 21.89 6.88
N ASP A 157 13.36 21.12 7.88
CA ASP A 157 12.13 21.31 8.66
C ASP A 157 12.20 22.66 9.40
N ALA A 158 11.33 23.58 9.05
CA ALA A 158 11.21 24.90 9.67
C ALA A 158 10.19 24.92 10.83
N GLY A 159 9.56 23.77 11.14
CA GLY A 159 8.40 23.70 12.03
C GLY A 159 7.12 24.23 11.36
N ASN A 160 5.99 24.03 12.02
CA ASN A 160 4.67 24.49 11.55
C ASN A 160 4.34 24.11 10.09
N ASN A 161 4.74 22.92 9.66
CA ASN A 161 4.60 22.41 8.28
C ASN A 161 5.29 23.27 7.20
N MET A 162 6.29 24.05 7.59
CA MET A 162 7.13 24.81 6.65
C MET A 162 8.46 24.11 6.43
N VAL A 163 9.04 24.37 5.26
CA VAL A 163 10.33 23.79 4.86
C VAL A 163 11.24 24.88 4.31
N TRP A 164 12.46 24.98 4.87
CA TRP A 164 13.50 25.88 4.38
C TRP A 164 14.30 25.26 3.24
N ASN A 165 14.77 26.11 2.33
CA ASN A 165 15.77 25.78 1.29
C ASN A 165 15.41 24.52 0.50
N GLN A 166 14.16 24.46 0.00
CA GLN A 166 13.68 23.32 -0.77
C GLN A 166 14.46 23.14 -2.07
N VAL A 167 14.80 21.90 -2.36
CA VAL A 167 15.35 21.43 -3.63
C VAL A 167 14.49 20.30 -4.18
N LYS A 168 14.51 20.13 -5.50
CA LYS A 168 13.77 19.04 -6.16
C LYS A 168 14.54 18.47 -7.36
N SER A 169 14.24 17.24 -7.69
CA SER A 169 14.74 16.59 -8.91
C SER A 169 13.98 17.08 -10.17
N ALA A 170 14.48 16.71 -11.33
CA ALA A 170 13.63 16.62 -12.51
C ALA A 170 12.54 15.55 -12.30
N SER A 171 11.47 15.65 -13.08
CA SER A 171 10.41 14.62 -13.12
C SER A 171 10.90 13.38 -13.87
N PHE A 172 10.52 12.19 -13.41
CA PHE A 172 10.85 10.91 -14.04
C PHE A 172 9.70 9.89 -13.86
N ALA A 173 9.77 8.79 -14.60
CA ALA A 173 8.86 7.66 -14.45
C ALA A 173 9.58 6.46 -13.83
N ILE A 174 8.83 5.62 -13.10
CA ILE A 174 9.34 4.36 -12.53
C ILE A 174 8.40 3.23 -12.99
N PRO A 175 8.84 2.37 -13.91
CA PRO A 175 8.07 1.20 -14.29
C PRO A 175 7.79 0.27 -13.10
N VAL A 176 6.82 -0.63 -13.28
CA VAL A 176 6.48 -1.67 -12.28
C VAL A 176 7.73 -2.45 -11.89
N ASP A 177 7.91 -2.71 -10.60
CA ASP A 177 9.03 -3.44 -10.00
C ASP A 177 10.42 -2.86 -10.33
N LYS A 178 10.48 -1.55 -10.63
CA LYS A 178 11.73 -0.85 -10.84
C LYS A 178 12.00 0.17 -9.74
N LYS A 179 13.28 0.51 -9.62
CA LYS A 179 13.83 1.47 -8.67
C LYS A 179 14.56 2.58 -9.42
N ALA A 180 14.29 3.81 -9.05
CA ALA A 180 15.06 4.96 -9.45
C ALA A 180 15.89 5.48 -8.26
N THR A 181 17.10 5.96 -8.54
CA THR A 181 17.95 6.60 -7.53
C THR A 181 18.26 8.01 -7.99
N VAL A 182 17.98 8.98 -7.14
CA VAL A 182 18.16 10.41 -7.41
C VAL A 182 19.19 10.96 -6.43
N GLN A 183 20.12 11.76 -6.95
CA GLN A 183 21.04 12.53 -6.14
C GLN A 183 20.67 14.01 -6.22
N ILE A 184 20.47 14.64 -5.07
CA ILE A 184 20.19 16.07 -4.94
C ILE A 184 21.04 16.65 -3.82
N SER A 185 21.40 17.92 -3.94
CA SER A 185 22.21 18.60 -2.92
C SER A 185 21.41 19.74 -2.31
N LEU A 186 21.35 19.76 -0.99
CA LEU A 186 20.66 20.76 -0.19
C LEU A 186 21.68 21.65 0.51
N ILE A 187 21.50 22.96 0.43
CA ILE A 187 22.22 23.93 1.25
C ILE A 187 21.34 24.25 2.45
N PRO A 188 21.73 23.89 3.69
CA PRO A 188 20.91 24.18 4.86
C PRO A 188 20.81 25.69 5.14
N PRO A 189 19.75 26.17 5.80
CA PRO A 189 19.66 27.55 6.25
C PRO A 189 20.72 27.83 7.29
N LYS A 190 21.17 29.06 7.42
CA LYS A 190 22.18 29.46 8.39
C LYS A 190 21.61 29.70 9.78
N GLY A 191 22.34 29.27 10.82
CA GLY A 191 22.03 29.56 12.22
C GLY A 191 20.69 29.00 12.70
N GLN A 192 20.24 27.85 12.16
CA GLN A 192 18.95 27.25 12.49
C GLN A 192 19.13 25.89 13.16
N HIS A 193 18.23 25.57 14.08
CA HIS A 193 18.05 24.22 14.61
C HIS A 193 16.98 23.50 13.79
N THR A 194 17.35 22.44 13.07
CA THR A 194 16.48 21.80 12.07
C THR A 194 16.77 20.31 11.94
N ARG A 195 15.99 19.64 11.15
CA ARG A 195 16.22 18.27 10.65
C ARG A 195 15.90 18.20 9.16
N LEU A 196 16.37 17.17 8.50
CA LEU A 196 16.04 16.95 7.10
C LEU A 196 14.59 16.47 6.95
N VAL A 197 13.97 16.88 5.86
CA VAL A 197 12.72 16.33 5.37
C VAL A 197 12.87 15.98 3.90
N VAL A 198 12.45 14.76 3.54
CA VAL A 198 12.41 14.27 2.17
C VAL A 198 10.99 13.84 1.86
N TRP A 199 10.48 14.28 0.71
CA TRP A 199 9.16 13.82 0.24
C TRP A 199 9.18 13.56 -1.26
N VAL A 200 8.28 12.71 -1.69
CA VAL A 200 8.11 12.32 -3.09
C VAL A 200 6.70 12.67 -3.52
N THR A 201 6.57 13.28 -4.68
CA THR A 201 5.29 13.53 -5.32
C THR A 201 5.16 12.72 -6.61
N SER A 202 3.92 12.36 -6.98
CA SER A 202 3.57 11.84 -8.31
C SER A 202 2.44 12.72 -8.82
N GLY A 203 2.69 13.45 -9.89
CA GLY A 203 1.88 14.60 -10.27
C GLY A 203 1.77 15.60 -9.11
N ASN A 204 0.53 15.97 -8.76
CA ASN A 204 0.26 16.93 -7.68
C ASN A 204 0.06 16.28 -6.29
N THR A 205 0.29 14.98 -6.16
CA THR A 205 0.02 14.26 -4.90
C THR A 205 1.33 13.89 -4.20
N THR A 206 1.44 14.20 -2.90
CA THR A 206 2.52 13.67 -2.07
C THR A 206 2.25 12.19 -1.79
N VAL A 207 3.16 11.33 -2.20
CA VAL A 207 3.02 9.86 -2.10
C VAL A 207 3.92 9.26 -1.01
N SER A 208 4.91 10.01 -0.55
CA SER A 208 5.78 9.62 0.56
C SER A 208 6.36 10.88 1.21
N GLN A 209 6.49 10.86 2.53
CA GLN A 209 7.19 11.89 3.30
C GLN A 209 7.87 11.25 4.51
N SER A 210 9.12 11.64 4.75
CA SER A 210 9.87 11.19 5.92
C SER A 210 10.80 12.29 6.44
N PHE A 211 11.05 12.24 7.73
CA PHE A 211 11.94 13.17 8.43
C PHE A 211 13.19 12.44 8.88
N GLY A 212 14.31 13.15 8.93
CA GLY A 212 15.51 12.65 9.56
C GLY A 212 15.32 12.48 11.06
N ASP A 213 15.93 11.43 11.62
CA ASP A 213 15.82 11.14 13.05
C ASP A 213 16.58 12.16 13.91
N ASN A 214 17.62 12.76 13.34
CA ASN A 214 18.51 13.66 14.06
C ASN A 214 18.21 15.14 13.77
N TRP A 215 18.04 15.90 14.84
CA TRP A 215 18.08 17.35 14.81
C TRP A 215 19.54 17.82 14.87
N PHE A 216 19.84 18.92 14.19
CA PHE A 216 21.17 19.49 14.14
C PHE A 216 21.13 21.02 14.02
N ASP A 217 22.22 21.65 14.47
CA ASP A 217 22.41 23.09 14.29
C ASP A 217 23.22 23.36 13.02
N THR A 218 22.76 24.29 12.22
CA THR A 218 23.44 24.72 11.01
C THR A 218 24.46 25.82 11.34
N SER A 219 25.55 25.90 10.55
CA SER A 219 26.57 26.94 10.74
C SER A 219 25.95 28.34 10.66
N PRO A 220 26.50 29.31 11.42
CA PRO A 220 26.08 30.71 11.40
C PRO A 220 26.15 31.39 10.04
#